data_51afce07d2e4cf436d3d87fdd80be9ef
#
_entry.id   51afce07d2e4cf436d3d87fdd80be9ef
#
_cell.length_a   1.000
_cell.length_b   1.000
_cell.length_c   1.000
_cell.angle_alpha   90.00
_cell.angle_beta   90.00
_cell.angle_gamma   90.00
#
_symmetry.space_group_name_H-M   'P 1'
#
loop_
_entity.id
_entity.type
_entity.pdbx_description
1 polymer ?
#
loop_
_entity_poly.entity_id
_entity_poly.type
_entity_poly.pdbx_seq_one_letter_code
_entity_poly.pdbx_strand_id
1 'polypeptide(L)'
;MVTVHSTANGRAWLAILAAGGLLLNISAANAAGLFLDGADARSMALGGEEAAQTGSAIAAMDSNPAALSGTLRPELEISAGGAFLRGEFARDDGELAHLRSNAALIPAAGLAIPGPRNFPITFGIGVIPEMMLDANWRYRDALGGLGGTTTYGEQKNRSRILALRTSFGAAIEPAHWLSLGASVGFTYNQNALFAPYIFQSQPVLAGFKTLLDLNTDGVAPCYDFGVQIRPTSKITLGASYRPRVVIHTDGTASGNASAQLKALGPPFSMVNPNFTYNAEVRTELPQIASVGGEWQALNRLRFVAGVDWINWADAFDELNIHLSNGSNAAINGVVGSDSMTDIAPLRWRDQWVYRTGAEYVIGGGFTARAGYTYARSAVPPQTMTPLTAAIFDHKVSAGVGYKKGRYHADLVWQWSLPAKQHVGRSILLDGEYSDASVLVTAHLFELTTGVEF
;
A
#
# COMPACT_ATOMS: atom_id res chain seq x y z
N MET A 1 -8.76 43.94 -31.90
CA MET A 1 -9.75 42.90 -31.64
C MET A 1 -9.07 41.58 -31.98
N VAL A 2 -8.46 40.93 -30.96
CA VAL A 2 -7.72 39.69 -31.13
C VAL A 2 -8.57 38.58 -30.52
N THR A 3 -9.09 37.74 -31.41
CA THR A 3 -9.88 36.56 -31.03
C THR A 3 -8.91 35.47 -30.51
N VAL A 4 -8.92 35.21 -29.22
CA VAL A 4 -8.19 34.08 -28.63
C VAL A 4 -9.02 32.83 -28.85
N HIS A 5 -8.50 31.94 -29.72
CA HIS A 5 -9.04 30.59 -29.84
C HIS A 5 -8.75 29.80 -28.54
N SER A 6 -9.81 29.51 -27.81
CA SER A 6 -9.80 28.56 -26.69
C SER A 6 -9.55 27.15 -27.23
N THR A 7 -8.32 26.69 -27.11
CA THR A 7 -7.88 25.39 -27.59
C THR A 7 -8.15 24.29 -26.54
N ALA A 8 -8.27 23.06 -27.00
CA ALA A 8 -8.62 21.83 -26.30
C ALA A 8 -7.84 21.56 -24.99
N ASN A 9 -6.77 22.32 -24.71
CA ASN A 9 -5.91 22.14 -23.54
C ASN A 9 -6.59 22.46 -22.18
N GLY A 10 -7.57 23.38 -22.14
CA GLY A 10 -8.27 23.72 -20.90
C GLY A 10 -9.16 22.59 -20.34
N ARG A 11 -9.64 21.71 -21.21
CA ARG A 11 -10.51 20.57 -20.79
C ARG A 11 -9.69 19.40 -20.19
N ALA A 12 -8.43 19.24 -20.63
CA ALA A 12 -7.53 18.23 -20.09
C ALA A 12 -7.11 18.56 -18.64
N TRP A 13 -6.81 19.82 -18.34
CA TRP A 13 -6.47 20.27 -16.98
C TRP A 13 -7.65 20.16 -16.00
N LEU A 14 -8.87 20.43 -16.44
CA LEU A 14 -10.08 20.26 -15.66
C LEU A 14 -10.38 18.77 -15.36
N ALA A 15 -10.06 17.87 -16.31
CA ALA A 15 -10.21 16.43 -16.08
C ALA A 15 -9.19 15.88 -15.08
N ILE A 16 -7.94 16.37 -15.10
CA ILE A 16 -6.88 15.99 -14.14
C ILE A 16 -7.22 16.51 -12.73
N LEU A 17 -7.69 17.75 -12.61
CA LEU A 17 -8.13 18.32 -11.33
C LEU A 17 -9.41 17.64 -10.80
N ALA A 18 -10.35 17.24 -11.68
CA ALA A 18 -11.53 16.49 -11.31
C ALA A 18 -11.21 15.06 -10.89
N ALA A 19 -10.26 14.38 -11.56
CA ALA A 19 -9.76 13.07 -11.15
C ALA A 19 -9.06 13.13 -9.79
N GLY A 20 -8.20 14.13 -9.56
CA GLY A 20 -7.57 14.36 -8.25
C GLY A 20 -8.58 14.66 -7.14
N GLY A 21 -9.64 15.44 -7.42
CA GLY A 21 -10.71 15.74 -6.47
C GLY A 21 -11.62 14.55 -6.18
N LEU A 22 -11.84 13.63 -7.14
CA LEU A 22 -12.57 12.38 -6.91
C LEU A 22 -11.79 11.38 -6.04
N LEU A 23 -10.46 11.35 -6.17
CA LEU A 23 -9.60 10.44 -5.42
C LEU A 23 -9.56 10.77 -3.90
N LEU A 24 -9.77 12.04 -3.52
CA LEU A 24 -9.76 12.48 -2.12
C LEU A 24 -11.00 12.04 -1.30
N ASN A 25 -12.08 11.59 -1.95
CA ASN A 25 -13.30 11.13 -1.27
C ASN A 25 -13.51 9.61 -1.28
N ILE A 26 -12.48 8.84 -1.64
CA ILE A 26 -12.59 7.39 -1.71
C ILE A 26 -12.46 6.82 -0.29
N SER A 27 -13.58 6.34 0.24
CA SER A 27 -13.58 5.46 1.41
C SER A 27 -12.97 4.13 1.00
N ALA A 28 -11.64 4.03 1.09
CA ALA A 28 -10.96 2.78 0.80
C ALA A 28 -11.25 1.76 1.90
N ALA A 29 -11.86 0.66 1.54
CA ALA A 29 -11.97 -0.51 2.38
C ALA A 29 -11.07 -1.59 1.79
N ASN A 30 -9.91 -1.89 2.41
CA ASN A 30 -8.91 -2.79 1.84
C ASN A 30 -8.16 -3.59 2.85
N ALA A 31 -7.90 -4.83 2.51
CA ALA A 31 -6.81 -5.60 3.02
C ALA A 31 -6.28 -6.56 1.93
N ALA A 32 -5.67 -6.03 0.91
CA ALA A 32 -4.70 -6.76 0.12
C ALA A 32 -3.35 -6.42 0.74
N GLY A 33 -2.35 -7.30 0.72
CA GLY A 33 -1.04 -6.99 1.33
C GLY A 33 -0.62 -5.54 1.13
N LEU A 34 0.31 -5.04 1.90
CA LEU A 34 0.57 -3.60 1.95
C LEU A 34 0.90 -2.97 0.58
N PHE A 35 1.52 -3.74 -0.34
CA PHE A 35 1.76 -3.32 -1.73
C PHE A 35 0.88 -4.07 -2.73
N LEU A 36 0.48 -3.39 -3.79
CA LEU A 36 -0.17 -3.97 -4.95
C LEU A 36 0.86 -4.72 -5.82
N ASP A 37 0.41 -5.74 -6.56
CA ASP A 37 1.26 -6.44 -7.53
C ASP A 37 1.01 -5.89 -8.94
N GLY A 38 1.54 -4.70 -9.17
CA GLY A 38 1.33 -3.88 -10.36
C GLY A 38 0.26 -2.82 -10.16
N ALA A 39 0.37 -1.73 -10.90
CA ALA A 39 -0.48 -0.54 -10.80
C ALA A 39 -1.53 -0.43 -11.91
N ASP A 40 -1.51 -1.35 -12.88
CA ASP A 40 -2.49 -1.45 -13.96
C ASP A 40 -2.89 -2.89 -14.25
N ALA A 41 -4.02 -3.09 -14.94
CA ALA A 41 -4.55 -4.41 -15.24
C ALA A 41 -3.60 -5.28 -16.10
N ARG A 42 -2.77 -4.68 -16.94
CA ARG A 42 -1.80 -5.41 -17.77
C ARG A 42 -0.64 -5.94 -16.94
N SER A 43 0.00 -5.10 -16.14
CA SER A 43 1.11 -5.49 -15.27
C SER A 43 0.65 -6.53 -14.25
N MET A 44 -0.50 -6.30 -13.63
CA MET A 44 -1.10 -7.21 -12.67
C MET A 44 -1.42 -8.58 -13.28
N ALA A 45 -1.90 -8.62 -14.54
CA ALA A 45 -2.13 -9.87 -15.26
C ALA A 45 -0.85 -10.64 -15.59
N LEU A 46 0.30 -9.97 -15.56
CA LEU A 46 1.64 -10.54 -15.77
C LEU A 46 2.39 -10.82 -14.45
N GLY A 47 1.66 -10.89 -13.33
CA GLY A 47 2.23 -11.13 -12.00
C GLY A 47 2.88 -9.90 -11.39
N GLY A 48 2.61 -8.69 -11.92
CA GLY A 48 3.14 -7.42 -11.42
C GLY A 48 4.60 -7.15 -11.80
N GLU A 49 5.14 -7.82 -12.82
CA GLU A 49 6.45 -7.44 -13.34
C GLU A 49 6.31 -6.13 -14.14
N GLU A 50 7.02 -5.09 -13.76
CA GLU A 50 6.97 -3.76 -14.36
C GLU A 50 8.36 -3.19 -14.69
N ALA A 51 9.43 -3.72 -14.10
CA ALA A 51 10.78 -3.19 -14.26
C ALA A 51 11.25 -3.21 -15.72
N ALA A 52 10.88 -4.25 -16.50
CA ALA A 52 11.23 -4.40 -17.90
C ALA A 52 10.09 -4.05 -18.86
N GLN A 53 8.85 -3.89 -18.39
CA GLN A 53 7.70 -3.59 -19.25
C GLN A 53 7.79 -2.21 -19.87
N THR A 54 7.23 -2.09 -21.08
CA THR A 54 7.05 -0.84 -21.82
C THR A 54 5.62 -0.73 -22.33
N GLY A 55 5.16 0.49 -22.65
CA GLY A 55 3.85 0.73 -23.23
C GLY A 55 2.71 0.73 -22.22
N SER A 56 2.97 1.21 -21.01
CA SER A 56 1.98 1.69 -20.04
C SER A 56 2.56 2.88 -19.30
N ALA A 57 1.82 3.98 -19.28
CA ALA A 57 2.19 5.18 -18.54
C ALA A 57 2.06 4.95 -17.02
N ILE A 58 1.06 4.18 -16.58
CA ILE A 58 0.86 3.85 -15.16
C ILE A 58 2.02 2.99 -14.67
N ALA A 59 2.32 1.86 -15.31
CA ALA A 59 3.40 0.96 -14.89
C ALA A 59 4.79 1.65 -14.92
N ALA A 60 5.05 2.50 -15.92
CA ALA A 60 6.28 3.27 -15.98
C ALA A 60 6.44 4.22 -14.80
N MET A 61 5.36 4.88 -14.39
CA MET A 61 5.37 5.80 -13.25
C MET A 61 5.26 5.08 -11.91
N ASP A 62 4.80 3.84 -11.89
CA ASP A 62 4.81 3.03 -10.67
C ASP A 62 6.19 2.47 -10.37
N SER A 63 6.79 1.75 -11.29
CA SER A 63 7.99 0.95 -11.00
C SER A 63 9.26 1.50 -11.63
N ASN A 64 9.28 1.71 -12.97
CA ASN A 64 10.51 2.05 -13.69
C ASN A 64 10.32 3.22 -14.66
N PRO A 65 10.66 4.46 -14.27
CA PRO A 65 10.46 5.63 -15.13
C PRO A 65 11.24 5.58 -16.46
N ALA A 66 12.28 4.74 -16.61
CA ALA A 66 12.96 4.54 -17.89
C ALA A 66 12.04 3.95 -18.97
N ALA A 67 10.99 3.22 -18.57
CA ALA A 67 9.99 2.65 -19.48
C ALA A 67 9.19 3.70 -20.25
N LEU A 68 9.11 4.95 -19.75
CA LEU A 68 8.51 6.09 -20.46
C LEU A 68 9.12 6.30 -21.85
N SER A 69 10.40 6.00 -22.05
CA SER A 69 11.08 6.15 -23.36
C SER A 69 10.47 5.27 -24.45
N GLY A 70 9.75 4.20 -24.08
CA GLY A 70 9.00 3.35 -25.00
C GLY A 70 7.70 3.96 -25.53
N THR A 71 7.26 5.10 -24.99
CA THR A 71 6.04 5.81 -25.40
C THR A 71 6.29 6.58 -26.70
N LEU A 72 5.63 6.16 -27.78
CA LEU A 72 5.81 6.76 -29.11
C LEU A 72 4.83 7.90 -29.41
N ARG A 73 3.71 7.95 -28.67
CA ARG A 73 2.65 8.96 -28.80
C ARG A 73 2.19 9.38 -27.43
N PRO A 74 1.66 10.60 -27.25
CA PRO A 74 1.04 10.94 -25.97
C PRO A 74 -0.04 9.92 -25.60
N GLU A 75 0.00 9.42 -24.38
CA GLU A 75 -0.88 8.36 -23.88
C GLU A 75 -1.44 8.74 -22.52
N LEU A 76 -2.74 8.62 -22.38
CA LEU A 76 -3.45 8.75 -21.09
C LEU A 76 -4.05 7.40 -20.73
N GLU A 77 -3.76 6.92 -19.53
CA GLU A 77 -4.34 5.72 -18.95
C GLU A 77 -5.07 6.03 -17.65
N ILE A 78 -6.17 5.34 -17.46
CA ILE A 78 -6.95 5.34 -16.20
C ILE A 78 -7.24 3.91 -15.83
N SER A 79 -6.95 3.54 -14.60
CA SER A 79 -7.21 2.25 -14.03
C SER A 79 -8.15 2.36 -12.83
N ALA A 80 -9.04 1.40 -12.70
CA ALA A 80 -9.90 1.26 -11.55
C ALA A 80 -10.10 -0.22 -11.22
N GLY A 81 -9.77 -0.59 -9.99
CA GLY A 81 -9.88 -1.94 -9.50
C GLY A 81 -10.74 -2.05 -8.26
N GLY A 82 -11.23 -3.26 -8.00
CA GLY A 82 -11.92 -3.64 -6.77
C GLY A 82 -11.30 -4.90 -6.18
N ALA A 83 -10.89 -4.84 -4.92
CA ALA A 83 -10.45 -6.01 -4.17
C ALA A 83 -11.56 -6.50 -3.25
N PHE A 84 -11.78 -7.81 -3.21
CA PHE A 84 -12.74 -8.49 -2.34
C PHE A 84 -11.98 -9.46 -1.44
N LEU A 85 -12.08 -9.23 -0.13
CA LEU A 85 -11.30 -9.95 0.85
C LEU A 85 -12.19 -10.81 1.74
N ARG A 86 -11.60 -11.93 2.17
CA ARG A 86 -12.12 -12.74 3.27
C ARG A 86 -10.99 -12.91 4.27
N GLY A 87 -11.33 -12.74 5.54
CA GLY A 87 -10.41 -12.96 6.65
C GLY A 87 -11.14 -13.65 7.78
N GLU A 88 -10.43 -14.53 8.46
CA GLU A 88 -10.87 -15.22 9.66
C GLU A 88 -9.80 -15.08 10.73
N PHE A 89 -10.20 -14.66 11.92
CA PHE A 89 -9.36 -14.55 13.10
C PHE A 89 -9.91 -15.50 14.17
N ALA A 90 -9.07 -16.33 14.69
CA ALA A 90 -9.42 -17.25 15.76
C ALA A 90 -8.41 -17.15 16.90
N ARG A 91 -8.88 -17.28 18.14
CA ARG A 91 -8.10 -17.26 19.37
C ARG A 91 -8.45 -18.47 20.24
N ASP A 92 -7.55 -18.91 21.11
CA ASP A 92 -7.68 -20.12 21.94
C ASP A 92 -8.86 -20.10 22.93
N ASP A 93 -9.31 -18.91 23.33
CA ASP A 93 -10.46 -18.75 24.22
C ASP A 93 -11.82 -18.98 23.54
N GLY A 94 -11.80 -19.42 22.27
CA GLY A 94 -12.98 -19.70 21.47
C GLY A 94 -13.50 -18.49 20.68
N GLU A 95 -12.81 -17.35 20.71
CA GLU A 95 -13.18 -16.20 19.87
C GLU A 95 -12.96 -16.51 18.40
N LEU A 96 -13.98 -16.27 17.59
CA LEU A 96 -13.94 -16.39 16.14
C LEU A 96 -14.55 -15.13 15.51
N ALA A 97 -13.79 -14.48 14.65
CA ALA A 97 -14.23 -13.26 13.98
C ALA A 97 -13.94 -13.30 12.47
N HIS A 98 -14.76 -12.59 11.71
CA HIS A 98 -14.61 -12.44 10.27
C HIS A 98 -14.31 -10.98 9.90
N LEU A 99 -13.46 -10.79 8.89
CA LEU A 99 -13.14 -9.48 8.33
C LEU A 99 -14.42 -8.81 7.80
N ARG A 100 -14.62 -7.54 8.16
CA ARG A 100 -15.82 -6.76 7.80
C ARG A 100 -15.58 -5.79 6.65
N SER A 101 -14.37 -5.25 6.50
CA SER A 101 -13.96 -4.49 5.31
C SER A 101 -13.59 -5.46 4.20
N ASN A 102 -14.57 -5.82 3.40
CA ASN A 102 -14.46 -6.88 2.40
C ASN A 102 -14.39 -6.37 0.96
N ALA A 103 -14.40 -5.07 0.74
CA ALA A 103 -14.29 -4.47 -0.59
C ALA A 103 -13.45 -3.19 -0.59
N ALA A 104 -12.71 -3.00 -1.65
CA ALA A 104 -11.80 -1.88 -1.87
C ALA A 104 -11.87 -1.34 -3.28
N LEU A 105 -11.73 -0.03 -3.43
CA LEU A 105 -11.49 0.61 -4.72
C LEU A 105 -10.01 0.99 -4.85
N ILE A 106 -9.40 0.66 -5.99
CA ILE A 106 -7.99 0.89 -6.30
C ILE A 106 -7.94 1.70 -7.60
N PRO A 107 -7.87 3.03 -7.53
CA PRO A 107 -7.74 3.87 -8.73
C PRO A 107 -6.28 4.16 -9.03
N ALA A 108 -5.90 4.19 -10.32
CA ALA A 108 -4.64 4.74 -10.78
C ALA A 108 -4.82 5.53 -12.07
N ALA A 109 -3.92 6.46 -12.34
CA ALA A 109 -3.90 7.22 -13.58
C ALA A 109 -2.46 7.52 -13.99
N GLY A 110 -2.19 7.47 -15.29
CA GLY A 110 -0.90 7.79 -15.87
C GLY A 110 -1.03 8.58 -17.17
N LEU A 111 -0.13 9.52 -17.36
CA LEU A 111 0.01 10.29 -18.60
C LEU A 111 1.47 10.24 -19.03
N ALA A 112 1.73 9.87 -20.28
CA ALA A 112 3.06 9.92 -20.86
C ALA A 112 3.03 10.80 -22.13
N ILE A 113 4.01 11.69 -22.26
CA ILE A 113 4.12 12.65 -23.38
C ILE A 113 5.54 12.60 -23.93
N PRO A 114 5.77 11.99 -25.11
CA PRO A 114 7.07 12.03 -25.75
C PRO A 114 7.38 13.45 -26.22
N GLY A 115 8.63 13.86 -26.04
CA GLY A 115 9.14 15.12 -26.55
C GLY A 115 9.24 15.16 -28.08
N PRO A 116 9.52 16.32 -28.65
CA PRO A 116 9.73 16.44 -30.08
C PRO A 116 10.96 15.61 -30.54
N ARG A 117 10.97 15.17 -31.81
CA ARG A 117 11.99 14.26 -32.37
C ARG A 117 13.45 14.70 -32.17
N ASN A 118 13.70 15.99 -32.06
CA ASN A 118 15.02 16.59 -31.84
C ASN A 118 15.40 16.65 -30.35
N PHE A 119 14.49 16.26 -29.46
CA PHE A 119 14.70 16.25 -28.00
C PHE A 119 14.11 14.95 -27.44
N PRO A 120 14.88 13.85 -27.38
CA PRO A 120 14.39 12.51 -27.08
C PRO A 120 14.16 12.33 -25.57
N ILE A 121 13.35 13.19 -24.97
CA ILE A 121 12.87 13.07 -23.59
C ILE A 121 11.38 12.78 -23.62
N THR A 122 10.95 11.77 -22.87
CA THR A 122 9.54 11.51 -22.60
C THR A 122 9.24 11.90 -21.16
N PHE A 123 8.17 12.67 -20.96
CA PHE A 123 7.69 13.08 -19.67
C PHE A 123 6.51 12.21 -19.24
N GLY A 124 6.39 11.97 -17.94
CA GLY A 124 5.30 11.21 -17.33
C GLY A 124 4.71 11.91 -16.12
N ILE A 125 3.44 11.64 -15.87
CA ILE A 125 2.75 11.99 -14.62
C ILE A 125 2.00 10.73 -14.16
N GLY A 126 2.11 10.36 -12.88
CA GLY A 126 1.40 9.24 -12.29
C GLY A 126 0.70 9.63 -10.99
N VAL A 127 -0.50 9.09 -10.78
CA VAL A 127 -1.21 9.09 -9.50
C VAL A 127 -1.55 7.65 -9.18
N ILE A 128 -0.87 7.08 -8.18
CA ILE A 128 -0.82 5.64 -7.96
C ILE A 128 -0.94 5.34 -6.47
N PRO A 129 -1.85 4.44 -6.06
CA PRO A 129 -1.86 3.94 -4.70
C PRO A 129 -0.63 3.05 -4.47
N GLU A 130 0.24 3.49 -3.54
CA GLU A 130 1.50 2.83 -3.25
C GLU A 130 1.33 1.75 -2.18
N MET A 131 0.60 2.05 -1.13
CA MET A 131 0.35 1.13 -0.02
C MET A 131 -1.08 1.26 0.47
N MET A 132 -1.72 0.13 0.69
CA MET A 132 -3.10 0.09 1.17
C MET A 132 -3.28 -1.06 2.17
N LEU A 133 -3.71 -0.72 3.38
CA LEU A 133 -4.18 -1.63 4.42
C LEU A 133 -5.45 -1.04 5.04
N ASP A 134 -6.53 -1.77 5.08
CA ASP A 134 -7.71 -1.45 5.90
C ASP A 134 -8.26 -2.76 6.49
N ALA A 135 -7.90 -3.04 7.71
CA ALA A 135 -8.39 -4.17 8.47
C ALA A 135 -9.50 -3.69 9.42
N ASN A 136 -10.71 -4.21 9.25
CA ASN A 136 -11.86 -3.89 10.08
C ASN A 136 -12.51 -5.18 10.57
N TRP A 137 -12.39 -5.41 11.85
CA TRP A 137 -12.86 -6.61 12.53
C TRP A 137 -13.86 -6.25 13.63
N ARG A 138 -14.60 -7.24 14.08
CA ARG A 138 -15.39 -7.14 15.30
C ARG A 138 -15.21 -8.41 16.10
N TYR A 139 -14.53 -8.29 17.23
CA TYR A 139 -14.26 -9.39 18.15
C TYR A 139 -14.21 -8.88 19.58
N ARG A 140 -14.33 -9.84 20.51
CA ARG A 140 -14.18 -9.55 21.93
C ARG A 140 -12.71 -9.29 22.25
N ASP A 141 -12.46 -8.13 22.84
CA ASP A 141 -11.18 -7.75 23.40
C ASP A 141 -10.71 -8.78 24.44
N ALA A 142 -9.47 -9.27 24.30
CA ALA A 142 -8.89 -10.23 25.25
C ALA A 142 -8.77 -9.63 26.65
N LEU A 143 -8.72 -10.47 27.65
CA LEU A 143 -8.30 -10.05 28.97
C LEU A 143 -6.82 -9.67 28.93
N GLY A 144 -6.45 -8.58 29.61
CA GLY A 144 -5.07 -8.07 29.62
C GLY A 144 -4.98 -6.80 30.46
N GLY A 145 -3.98 -5.96 30.16
CA GLY A 145 -3.72 -4.72 30.87
C GLY A 145 -3.11 -4.93 32.25
N LEU A 146 -2.88 -3.84 32.97
CA LEU A 146 -2.37 -3.92 34.34
C LEU A 146 -3.29 -4.76 35.23
N GLY A 147 -2.75 -5.87 35.75
CA GLY A 147 -3.50 -6.85 36.53
C GLY A 147 -4.16 -7.97 35.71
N GLY A 148 -4.02 -7.98 34.38
CA GLY A 148 -4.42 -9.08 33.48
C GLY A 148 -5.94 -9.31 33.36
N THR A 149 -6.80 -8.42 33.88
CA THR A 149 -8.26 -8.61 33.94
C THR A 149 -9.06 -7.59 33.17
N THR A 150 -8.39 -6.64 32.51
CA THR A 150 -9.04 -5.56 31.78
C THR A 150 -9.53 -6.03 30.42
N THR A 151 -10.78 -5.74 30.09
CA THR A 151 -11.35 -5.93 28.76
C THR A 151 -12.38 -4.84 28.45
N TYR A 152 -12.43 -4.44 27.20
CA TYR A 152 -13.46 -3.54 26.65
C TYR A 152 -14.65 -4.30 26.05
N GLY A 153 -14.69 -5.65 26.20
CA GLY A 153 -15.75 -6.49 25.65
C GLY A 153 -15.71 -6.57 24.12
N GLU A 154 -16.87 -6.73 23.51
CA GLU A 154 -16.95 -6.77 22.05
C GLU A 154 -16.71 -5.39 21.45
N GLN A 155 -15.67 -5.25 20.63
CA GLN A 155 -15.26 -3.98 20.03
C GLN A 155 -15.17 -4.08 18.51
N LYS A 156 -15.33 -2.93 17.85
CA LYS A 156 -14.85 -2.71 16.49
C LYS A 156 -13.34 -2.47 16.59
N ASN A 157 -12.59 -3.25 15.83
CA ASN A 157 -11.12 -3.11 15.76
C ASN A 157 -10.78 -2.75 14.33
N ARG A 158 -10.14 -1.62 14.12
CA ARG A 158 -9.80 -1.11 12.79
C ARG A 158 -8.39 -0.57 12.74
N SER A 159 -7.67 -0.94 11.69
CA SER A 159 -6.42 -0.32 11.29
C SER A 159 -6.51 0.08 9.82
N ARG A 160 -6.06 1.28 9.48
CA ARG A 160 -5.93 1.75 8.11
C ARG A 160 -4.56 2.38 7.92
N ILE A 161 -3.88 2.00 6.83
CA ILE A 161 -2.72 2.69 6.31
C ILE A 161 -2.97 2.87 4.81
N LEU A 162 -2.99 4.10 4.34
CA LEU A 162 -3.15 4.45 2.93
C LEU A 162 -1.97 5.32 2.52
N ALA A 163 -1.26 4.95 1.47
CA ALA A 163 -0.26 5.81 0.83
C ALA A 163 -0.61 5.99 -0.64
N LEU A 164 -0.75 7.24 -1.08
CA LEU A 164 -1.03 7.63 -2.45
C LEU A 164 0.12 8.48 -2.97
N ARG A 165 0.76 8.03 -4.03
CA ARG A 165 1.87 8.74 -4.68
C ARG A 165 1.39 9.52 -5.89
N THR A 166 1.83 10.77 -5.98
CA THR A 166 1.72 11.60 -7.19
C THR A 166 3.12 12.01 -7.62
N SER A 167 3.52 11.61 -8.82
CA SER A 167 4.89 11.81 -9.29
C SER A 167 4.94 12.34 -10.73
N PHE A 168 6.04 13.04 -11.01
CA PHE A 168 6.44 13.56 -12.31
C PHE A 168 7.74 12.88 -12.72
N GLY A 169 7.75 12.25 -13.88
CA GLY A 169 8.90 11.49 -14.38
C GLY A 169 9.40 12.02 -15.71
N ALA A 170 10.66 11.70 -16.00
CA ALA A 170 11.27 11.90 -17.30
C ALA A 170 12.17 10.73 -17.64
N ALA A 171 12.18 10.35 -18.92
CA ALA A 171 13.08 9.33 -19.45
C ALA A 171 13.79 9.86 -20.70
N ILE A 172 15.05 9.42 -20.86
CA ILE A 172 15.85 9.66 -22.06
C ILE A 172 16.31 8.32 -22.66
N GLU A 173 16.52 8.29 -23.96
CA GLU A 173 17.12 7.17 -24.69
C GLU A 173 18.46 7.61 -25.31
N PRO A 174 19.57 7.59 -24.51
CA PRO A 174 20.89 8.01 -25.01
C PRO A 174 21.39 7.13 -26.17
N ALA A 175 20.96 5.89 -26.19
CA ALA A 175 21.22 4.93 -27.27
C ALA A 175 19.98 4.03 -27.44
N HIS A 176 19.73 3.53 -28.64
CA HIS A 176 18.56 2.68 -28.94
C HIS A 176 18.45 1.41 -28.07
N TRP A 177 19.53 1.00 -27.43
CA TRP A 177 19.59 -0.14 -26.51
C TRP A 177 19.53 0.26 -25.02
N LEU A 178 19.59 1.57 -24.69
CA LEU A 178 19.66 2.07 -23.31
C LEU A 178 18.64 3.18 -23.08
N SER A 179 17.83 3.03 -22.05
CA SER A 179 16.93 4.06 -21.52
C SER A 179 17.25 4.32 -20.06
N LEU A 180 17.23 5.59 -19.67
CA LEU A 180 17.42 6.06 -18.31
C LEU A 180 16.21 6.92 -17.92
N GLY A 181 15.73 6.76 -16.69
CA GLY A 181 14.60 7.53 -16.20
C GLY A 181 14.70 7.87 -14.72
N ALA A 182 14.03 8.94 -14.36
CA ALA A 182 13.86 9.32 -12.95
C ALA A 182 12.49 9.98 -12.76
N SER A 183 11.96 9.87 -11.55
CA SER A 183 10.77 10.60 -11.15
C SER A 183 10.96 11.27 -9.79
N VAL A 184 10.19 12.32 -9.56
CA VAL A 184 10.08 13.04 -8.30
C VAL A 184 8.61 13.33 -8.03
N GLY A 185 8.20 13.23 -6.77
CA GLY A 185 6.82 13.46 -6.41
C GLY A 185 6.60 13.60 -4.92
N PHE A 186 5.37 13.37 -4.55
CA PHE A 186 4.92 13.40 -3.15
C PHE A 186 4.07 12.17 -2.87
N THR A 187 4.30 11.57 -1.71
CA THR A 187 3.44 10.53 -1.16
C THR A 187 2.62 11.11 -0.01
N TYR A 188 1.30 11.09 -0.16
CA TYR A 188 0.34 11.35 0.91
C TYR A 188 0.13 10.05 1.69
N ASN A 189 0.20 10.12 3.02
CA ASN A 189 -0.07 8.98 3.89
C ASN A 189 -1.18 9.34 4.89
N GLN A 190 -2.08 8.39 5.13
CA GLN A 190 -3.10 8.46 6.17
C GLN A 190 -3.02 7.20 7.03
N ASN A 191 -3.00 7.39 8.35
CA ASN A 191 -3.07 6.31 9.34
C ASN A 191 -4.31 6.47 10.21
N ALA A 192 -5.00 5.37 10.49
CA ALA A 192 -6.08 5.33 11.46
C ALA A 192 -6.02 4.02 12.24
N LEU A 193 -6.16 4.09 13.56
CA LEU A 193 -6.24 2.94 14.45
C LEU A 193 -7.39 3.15 15.43
N PHE A 194 -8.34 2.22 15.46
CA PHE A 194 -9.37 2.16 16.49
C PHE A 194 -9.39 0.74 17.07
N ALA A 195 -8.86 0.58 18.26
CA ALA A 195 -8.76 -0.72 18.94
C ALA A 195 -8.47 -0.54 20.44
N PRO A 196 -8.73 -1.56 21.27
CA PRO A 196 -8.04 -1.71 22.52
C PRO A 196 -6.52 -1.72 22.28
N TYR A 197 -5.80 -0.91 23.03
CA TYR A 197 -4.36 -0.74 22.90
C TYR A 197 -3.68 -0.84 24.25
N ILE A 198 -2.64 -1.64 24.33
CA ILE A 198 -1.78 -1.77 25.52
C ILE A 198 -0.50 -0.99 25.24
N PHE A 199 -0.18 -0.01 26.07
CA PHE A 199 1.07 0.72 25.99
C PHE A 199 2.25 -0.25 26.10
N GLN A 200 3.17 -0.20 25.15
CA GLN A 200 4.25 -1.18 25.00
C GLN A 200 5.54 -0.75 25.69
N SER A 201 5.94 0.50 25.56
CA SER A 201 7.27 0.98 25.96
C SER A 201 7.26 2.21 26.86
N GLN A 202 6.13 2.92 26.96
CA GLN A 202 6.03 4.11 27.80
C GLN A 202 6.29 3.74 29.28
N PRO A 203 7.31 4.30 29.94
CA PRO A 203 7.82 3.74 31.20
C PRO A 203 6.81 3.63 32.34
N VAL A 204 5.86 4.58 32.42
CA VAL A 204 4.84 4.61 33.49
C VAL A 204 3.57 3.87 33.11
N LEU A 205 3.26 3.81 31.81
CA LEU A 205 2.02 3.23 31.29
C LEU A 205 2.23 1.85 30.64
N ALA A 206 3.45 1.30 30.61
CA ALA A 206 3.68 -0.02 30.03
C ALA A 206 2.73 -1.07 30.66
N GLY A 207 1.98 -1.78 29.81
CA GLY A 207 0.92 -2.69 30.23
C GLY A 207 -0.44 -2.02 30.54
N PHE A 208 -0.54 -0.69 30.50
CA PHE A 208 -1.82 0.00 30.70
C PHE A 208 -2.68 -0.13 29.44
N LYS A 209 -3.93 -0.59 29.60
CA LYS A 209 -4.84 -0.84 28.49
C LYS A 209 -5.86 0.29 28.31
N THR A 210 -6.05 0.74 27.10
CA THR A 210 -7.03 1.79 26.76
C THR A 210 -7.75 1.44 25.44
N LEU A 211 -8.95 1.97 25.26
CA LEU A 211 -9.56 2.01 23.94
C LEU A 211 -9.04 3.27 23.24
N LEU A 212 -8.30 3.10 22.14
CA LEU A 212 -7.62 4.16 21.42
C LEU A 212 -8.29 4.43 20.07
N ASP A 213 -8.45 5.71 19.72
CA ASP A 213 -8.83 6.21 18.40
C ASP A 213 -7.75 7.20 17.96
N LEU A 214 -6.90 6.77 17.03
CA LEU A 214 -5.79 7.51 16.47
C LEU A 214 -6.05 7.78 15.00
N ASN A 215 -5.92 9.04 14.57
CA ASN A 215 -6.04 9.44 13.18
C ASN A 215 -4.96 10.49 12.86
N THR A 216 -4.10 10.17 11.89
CA THR A 216 -3.02 11.08 11.46
C THR A 216 -2.88 11.04 9.95
N ASP A 217 -2.43 12.14 9.36
CA ASP A 217 -2.07 12.20 7.94
C ASP A 217 -0.87 13.14 7.70
N GLY A 218 -0.21 12.94 6.56
CA GLY A 218 0.99 13.71 6.22
C GLY A 218 1.44 13.49 4.79
N VAL A 219 2.42 14.27 4.37
CA VAL A 219 2.99 14.24 3.02
C VAL A 219 4.51 14.28 3.10
N ALA A 220 5.17 13.50 2.25
CA ALA A 220 6.62 13.56 2.10
C ALA A 220 7.05 13.46 0.63
N PRO A 221 8.22 14.00 0.24
CA PRO A 221 8.76 13.85 -1.10
C PRO A 221 9.19 12.41 -1.36
N CYS A 222 9.02 11.95 -2.61
CA CYS A 222 9.45 10.64 -3.08
C CYS A 222 10.21 10.73 -4.40
N TYR A 223 11.01 9.70 -4.69
CA TYR A 223 11.86 9.64 -5.87
C TYR A 223 11.91 8.22 -6.39
N ASP A 224 12.04 8.05 -7.74
CA ASP A 224 12.31 6.77 -8.35
C ASP A 224 13.40 6.93 -9.41
N PHE A 225 14.22 5.90 -9.59
CA PHE A 225 15.26 5.83 -10.58
C PHE A 225 15.13 4.53 -11.36
N GLY A 226 15.36 4.59 -12.68
CA GLY A 226 15.22 3.43 -13.52
C GLY A 226 16.18 3.37 -14.68
N VAL A 227 16.46 2.16 -15.11
CA VAL A 227 17.21 1.84 -16.31
C VAL A 227 16.54 0.69 -17.07
N GLN A 228 16.53 0.78 -18.38
CA GLN A 228 16.19 -0.34 -19.27
C GLN A 228 17.26 -0.54 -20.32
N ILE A 229 17.60 -1.80 -20.57
CA ILE A 229 18.58 -2.22 -21.57
C ILE A 229 17.89 -3.18 -22.54
N ARG A 230 18.06 -2.94 -23.84
CA ARG A 230 17.54 -3.77 -24.94
C ARG A 230 18.70 -4.41 -25.72
N PRO A 231 19.28 -5.53 -25.20
CA PRO A 231 20.44 -6.17 -25.85
C PRO A 231 20.10 -6.69 -27.25
N THR A 232 18.85 -7.04 -27.47
CA THR A 232 18.30 -7.45 -28.77
C THR A 232 16.89 -6.90 -28.93
N SER A 233 16.33 -6.98 -30.14
CA SER A 233 14.93 -6.62 -30.41
C SER A 233 13.89 -7.55 -29.70
N LYS A 234 14.35 -8.62 -29.07
CA LYS A 234 13.50 -9.63 -28.41
C LYS A 234 13.65 -9.65 -26.90
N ILE A 235 14.63 -8.95 -26.35
CA ILE A 235 14.94 -9.01 -24.92
C ILE A 235 15.03 -7.56 -24.41
N THR A 236 14.24 -7.28 -23.36
CA THR A 236 14.35 -6.07 -22.55
C THR A 236 14.69 -6.49 -21.13
N LEU A 237 15.69 -5.87 -20.53
CA LEU A 237 16.04 -5.99 -19.13
C LEU A 237 15.81 -4.64 -18.45
N GLY A 238 15.24 -4.64 -17.27
CA GLY A 238 14.97 -3.44 -16.51
C GLY A 238 15.46 -3.55 -15.07
N ALA A 239 15.87 -2.42 -14.51
CA ALA A 239 16.11 -2.30 -13.09
C ALA A 239 15.61 -0.94 -12.60
N SER A 240 15.09 -0.91 -11.38
CA SER A 240 14.65 0.32 -10.75
C SER A 240 14.98 0.33 -9.26
N TYR A 241 15.06 1.54 -8.71
CA TYR A 241 15.28 1.75 -7.30
C TYR A 241 14.42 2.90 -6.80
N ARG A 242 13.65 2.61 -5.75
CA ARG A 242 12.85 3.56 -4.98
C ARG A 242 13.48 3.71 -3.60
N PRO A 243 14.00 4.89 -3.23
CA PRO A 243 14.49 5.16 -1.89
C PRO A 243 13.37 5.08 -0.84
N ARG A 244 13.74 4.83 0.39
CA ARG A 244 12.87 4.93 1.56
C ARG A 244 12.23 6.33 1.65
N VAL A 245 10.93 6.38 1.99
CA VAL A 245 10.20 7.62 2.26
C VAL A 245 9.82 7.67 3.73
N VAL A 246 10.27 8.69 4.45
CA VAL A 246 9.90 8.94 5.85
C VAL A 246 8.83 10.02 5.87
N ILE A 247 7.66 9.71 6.43
CA ILE A 247 6.51 10.60 6.49
C ILE A 247 6.18 10.85 7.97
N HIS A 248 6.27 12.10 8.39
CA HIS A 248 5.71 12.53 9.67
C HIS A 248 4.24 12.85 9.45
N THR A 249 3.38 12.11 10.13
CA THR A 249 1.93 12.31 10.05
C THR A 249 1.43 12.90 11.36
N ASP A 250 0.67 13.98 11.25
CA ASP A 250 0.13 14.73 12.38
C ASP A 250 -1.39 14.51 12.49
N GLY A 251 -1.92 14.58 13.70
CA GLY A 251 -3.35 14.43 13.92
C GLY A 251 -3.75 14.36 15.38
N THR A 252 -4.67 13.48 15.69
CA THR A 252 -5.24 13.35 17.03
C THR A 252 -5.28 11.90 17.50
N ALA A 253 -5.03 11.72 18.79
CA ALA A 253 -5.32 10.48 19.52
C ALA A 253 -6.33 10.79 20.61
N SER A 254 -7.46 10.13 20.59
CA SER A 254 -8.43 10.15 21.69
C SER A 254 -8.62 8.75 22.26
N GLY A 255 -9.02 8.67 23.51
CA GLY A 255 -9.21 7.36 24.08
C GLY A 255 -9.99 7.36 25.38
N ASN A 256 -10.27 6.14 25.82
CA ASN A 256 -11.02 5.88 27.03
C ASN A 256 -10.34 4.78 27.86
N ALA A 257 -9.96 5.11 29.07
CA ALA A 257 -9.28 4.21 30.01
C ALA A 257 -10.23 3.57 31.04
N SER A 258 -11.56 3.67 30.88
CA SER A 258 -12.54 3.30 31.90
C SER A 258 -12.41 1.86 32.39
N ALA A 259 -12.18 0.90 31.50
CA ALA A 259 -12.04 -0.50 31.88
C ALA A 259 -10.80 -0.74 32.76
N GLN A 260 -9.67 -0.15 32.36
CA GLN A 260 -8.42 -0.28 33.11
C GLN A 260 -8.49 0.43 34.47
N LEU A 261 -9.00 1.66 34.52
CA LEU A 261 -9.15 2.42 35.75
C LEU A 261 -10.11 1.74 36.72
N LYS A 262 -11.19 1.13 36.21
CA LYS A 262 -12.11 0.32 37.01
C LYS A 262 -11.43 -0.93 37.58
N ALA A 263 -10.61 -1.63 36.82
CA ALA A 263 -9.86 -2.80 37.26
C ALA A 263 -8.84 -2.48 38.36
N LEU A 264 -8.23 -1.29 38.32
CA LEU A 264 -7.29 -0.80 39.33
C LEU A 264 -7.99 -0.40 40.65
N GLY A 265 -9.30 -0.13 40.61
CA GLY A 265 -10.07 0.27 41.79
C GLY A 265 -9.77 1.71 42.27
N PRO A 266 -10.34 2.12 43.46
CA PRO A 266 -10.08 3.44 44.02
C PRO A 266 -8.61 3.65 44.41
N PRO A 267 -8.04 4.84 44.24
CA PRO A 267 -8.70 6.06 43.74
C PRO A 267 -8.82 6.17 42.20
N PHE A 268 -8.20 5.26 41.46
CA PHE A 268 -8.11 5.35 39.98
C PHE A 268 -9.47 5.25 39.28
N SER A 269 -10.38 4.43 39.81
CA SER A 269 -11.75 4.31 39.25
C SER A 269 -12.60 5.56 39.36
N MET A 270 -12.13 6.59 40.11
CA MET A 270 -12.82 7.88 40.26
C MET A 270 -12.28 8.97 39.29
N VAL A 271 -11.23 8.66 38.53
CA VAL A 271 -10.60 9.59 37.58
C VAL A 271 -11.42 9.61 36.30
N ASN A 272 -11.48 10.80 35.64
CA ASN A 272 -12.06 10.88 34.29
C ASN A 272 -11.30 9.95 33.35
N PRO A 273 -11.98 8.97 32.70
CA PRO A 273 -11.31 8.01 31.86
C PRO A 273 -10.97 8.51 30.45
N ASN A 274 -11.57 9.63 30.03
CA ASN A 274 -11.40 10.14 28.66
C ASN A 274 -10.16 11.03 28.56
N PHE A 275 -9.48 10.92 27.44
CA PHE A 275 -8.32 11.74 27.12
C PHE A 275 -8.26 12.05 25.62
N THR A 276 -7.59 13.14 25.28
CA THR A 276 -7.21 13.54 23.92
C THR A 276 -5.78 14.06 23.95
N TYR A 277 -5.05 13.78 22.90
CA TYR A 277 -3.70 14.25 22.62
C TYR A 277 -3.61 14.71 21.17
N ASN A 278 -2.71 15.64 20.86
CA ASN A 278 -2.14 15.74 19.54
C ASN A 278 -1.25 14.51 19.32
N ALA A 279 -1.34 13.90 18.14
CA ALA A 279 -0.58 12.71 17.81
C ALA A 279 0.33 12.97 16.62
N GLU A 280 1.57 12.52 16.72
CA GLU A 280 2.51 12.42 15.61
C GLU A 280 2.90 10.94 15.46
N VAL A 281 2.80 10.41 14.24
CA VAL A 281 3.24 9.06 13.89
C VAL A 281 4.29 9.14 12.81
N ARG A 282 5.44 8.55 13.06
CA ARG A 282 6.47 8.39 12.04
C ARG A 282 6.19 7.13 11.24
N THR A 283 5.72 7.30 10.00
CA THR A 283 5.49 6.23 9.05
C THR A 283 6.65 6.15 8.06
N GLU A 284 7.14 4.97 7.78
CA GLU A 284 8.17 4.76 6.76
C GLU A 284 7.64 3.85 5.64
N LEU A 285 7.80 4.28 4.39
CA LEU A 285 7.65 3.40 3.25
C LEU A 285 9.03 2.80 2.93
N PRO A 286 9.12 1.47 2.73
CA PRO A 286 10.39 0.80 2.52
C PRO A 286 11.06 1.22 1.21
N GLN A 287 12.37 1.15 1.16
CA GLN A 287 13.08 1.17 -0.11
C GLN A 287 12.81 -0.13 -0.87
N ILE A 288 12.76 0.00 -2.19
CA ILE A 288 12.50 -1.12 -3.11
C ILE A 288 13.55 -1.12 -4.20
N ALA A 289 14.15 -2.28 -4.46
CA ALA A 289 15.00 -2.51 -5.61
C ALA A 289 14.38 -3.62 -6.47
N SER A 290 14.14 -3.32 -7.74
CA SER A 290 13.50 -4.23 -8.69
C SER A 290 14.42 -4.53 -9.86
N VAL A 291 14.42 -5.78 -10.31
CA VAL A 291 15.04 -6.20 -11.56
C VAL A 291 14.07 -7.11 -12.31
N GLY A 292 14.00 -6.94 -13.63
CA GLY A 292 13.09 -7.72 -14.45
C GLY A 292 13.60 -7.92 -15.87
N GLY A 293 12.95 -8.84 -16.55
CA GLY A 293 13.24 -9.15 -17.94
C GLY A 293 12.00 -9.53 -18.73
N GLU A 294 11.97 -9.09 -19.96
CA GLU A 294 10.97 -9.44 -20.96
C GLU A 294 11.64 -10.15 -22.13
N TRP A 295 11.06 -11.26 -22.57
CA TRP A 295 11.53 -12.05 -23.70
C TRP A 295 10.40 -12.34 -24.69
N GLN A 296 10.52 -11.77 -25.89
CA GLN A 296 9.66 -12.07 -27.04
C GLN A 296 10.09 -13.42 -27.65
N ALA A 297 9.60 -14.54 -27.08
CA ALA A 297 10.00 -15.89 -27.49
C ALA A 297 9.54 -16.20 -28.92
N LEU A 298 8.29 -15.85 -29.25
CA LEU A 298 7.69 -15.98 -30.58
C LEU A 298 6.99 -14.69 -30.97
N ASN A 299 6.64 -14.51 -32.24
CA ASN A 299 5.96 -13.29 -32.72
C ASN A 299 4.67 -12.94 -31.95
N ARG A 300 4.04 -13.93 -31.31
CA ARG A 300 2.78 -13.78 -30.56
C ARG A 300 2.90 -14.16 -29.10
N LEU A 301 4.06 -14.60 -28.63
CA LEU A 301 4.25 -15.08 -27.27
C LEU A 301 5.42 -14.39 -26.60
N ARG A 302 5.15 -13.76 -25.49
CA ARG A 302 6.10 -13.06 -24.64
C ARG A 302 6.05 -13.61 -23.23
N PHE A 303 7.22 -13.71 -22.60
CA PHE A 303 7.38 -14.03 -21.19
C PHE A 303 8.00 -12.86 -20.45
N VAL A 304 7.61 -12.71 -19.20
CA VAL A 304 8.22 -11.77 -18.26
C VAL A 304 8.62 -12.49 -16.98
N ALA A 305 9.69 -12.01 -16.35
CA ALA A 305 10.10 -12.46 -15.02
C ALA A 305 10.81 -11.34 -14.29
N GLY A 306 10.59 -11.23 -12.98
CA GLY A 306 11.20 -10.19 -12.16
C GLY A 306 11.35 -10.60 -10.71
N VAL A 307 12.18 -9.83 -10.00
CA VAL A 307 12.42 -9.98 -8.57
C VAL A 307 12.50 -8.59 -7.96
N ASP A 308 11.74 -8.38 -6.88
CA ASP A 308 11.86 -7.18 -6.05
C ASP A 308 12.41 -7.54 -4.68
N TRP A 309 13.29 -6.69 -4.16
CA TRP A 309 13.68 -6.68 -2.77
C TRP A 309 13.04 -5.47 -2.10
N ILE A 310 12.29 -5.72 -1.01
CA ILE A 310 11.57 -4.72 -0.23
C ILE A 310 12.13 -4.74 1.19
N ASN A 311 12.71 -3.62 1.62
CA ASN A 311 13.36 -3.48 2.93
C ASN A 311 12.34 -3.13 4.02
N TRP A 312 11.48 -4.09 4.36
CA TRP A 312 10.51 -3.95 5.44
C TRP A 312 11.15 -3.89 6.83
N ALA A 313 12.32 -4.53 7.01
CA ALA A 313 13.00 -4.59 8.29
C ALA A 313 13.37 -3.21 8.84
N ASP A 314 13.73 -2.26 7.97
CA ASP A 314 14.00 -0.88 8.37
C ASP A 314 12.71 -0.07 8.54
N ALA A 315 11.74 -0.26 7.62
CA ALA A 315 10.55 0.57 7.58
C ALA A 315 9.51 0.21 8.65
N PHE A 316 9.40 -1.07 8.99
CA PHE A 316 8.40 -1.62 9.91
C PHE A 316 9.04 -2.45 11.04
N ASP A 317 10.17 -1.99 11.60
CA ASP A 317 10.71 -2.57 12.82
C ASP A 317 9.86 -2.21 14.03
N GLU A 318 9.40 -0.97 14.09
CA GLU A 318 8.58 -0.45 15.18
C GLU A 318 7.60 0.64 14.71
N LEU A 319 6.52 0.80 15.45
CA LEU A 319 5.58 1.92 15.29
C LEU A 319 5.84 2.92 16.41
N ASN A 320 6.32 4.11 16.04
CA ASN A 320 6.57 5.22 16.95
C ASN A 320 5.36 6.16 16.98
N ILE A 321 4.77 6.34 18.16
CA ILE A 321 3.64 7.21 18.41
C ILE A 321 4.07 8.26 19.45
N HIS A 322 4.13 9.53 19.05
CA HIS A 322 4.36 10.64 19.94
C HIS A 322 3.05 11.37 20.23
N LEU A 323 2.73 11.53 21.49
CA LEU A 323 1.51 12.19 21.97
C LEU A 323 1.89 13.45 22.76
N SER A 324 1.22 14.58 22.51
CA SER A 324 1.48 15.87 23.16
C SER A 324 0.19 16.61 23.49
N ASN A 325 0.28 17.62 24.37
CA ASN A 325 -0.86 18.43 24.81
C ASN A 325 -2.02 17.61 25.38
N GLY A 326 -1.70 16.67 26.28
CA GLY A 326 -2.68 15.78 26.92
C GLY A 326 -3.75 16.56 27.69
N SER A 327 -5.02 16.29 27.39
CA SER A 327 -6.17 16.98 27.98
C SER A 327 -6.53 16.51 29.40
N ASN A 328 -6.04 15.33 29.81
CA ASN A 328 -6.41 14.71 31.09
C ASN A 328 -5.35 14.96 32.16
N ALA A 329 -5.62 15.92 33.05
CA ALA A 329 -4.68 16.33 34.09
C ALA A 329 -4.28 15.18 35.06
N ALA A 330 -5.16 14.20 35.27
CA ALA A 330 -4.84 13.07 36.15
C ALA A 330 -3.87 12.10 35.47
N ILE A 331 -4.06 11.80 34.20
CA ILE A 331 -3.12 10.99 33.41
C ILE A 331 -1.78 11.73 33.30
N ASN A 332 -1.80 13.02 32.95
CA ASN A 332 -0.60 13.84 32.86
C ASN A 332 0.17 13.89 34.21
N GLY A 333 -0.56 13.94 35.32
CA GLY A 333 0.04 13.90 36.67
C GLY A 333 0.73 12.55 36.97
N VAL A 334 0.18 11.45 36.50
CA VAL A 334 0.79 10.11 36.65
C VAL A 334 2.01 9.97 35.73
N VAL A 335 1.92 10.45 34.50
CA VAL A 335 3.02 10.44 33.54
C VAL A 335 4.12 11.44 33.91
N GLY A 336 3.78 12.50 34.64
CA GLY A 336 4.67 13.62 34.97
C GLY A 336 4.85 14.62 33.82
N SER A 337 4.05 14.51 32.77
CA SER A 337 4.09 15.37 31.56
C SER A 337 2.74 15.31 30.85
N ASP A 338 2.43 16.34 30.06
CA ASP A 338 1.34 16.34 29.09
C ASP A 338 1.75 15.75 27.72
N SER A 339 2.95 15.18 27.66
CA SER A 339 3.54 14.58 26.49
C SER A 339 4.14 13.22 26.79
N MET A 340 4.00 12.25 25.86
CA MET A 340 4.53 10.90 26.01
C MET A 340 4.84 10.28 24.65
N THR A 341 5.70 9.27 24.64
CA THR A 341 5.98 8.44 23.44
C THR A 341 5.75 6.99 23.79
N ASP A 342 5.14 6.25 22.88
CA ASP A 342 5.06 4.80 22.95
C ASP A 342 5.59 4.17 21.67
N ILE A 343 6.28 3.04 21.80
CA ILE A 343 6.90 2.32 20.70
C ILE A 343 6.37 0.90 20.70
N ALA A 344 5.59 0.56 19.67
CA ALA A 344 5.07 -0.79 19.49
C ALA A 344 5.96 -1.60 18.53
N PRO A 345 6.46 -2.78 18.93
CA PRO A 345 7.33 -3.59 18.07
C PRO A 345 6.53 -4.22 16.93
N LEU A 346 6.98 -4.05 15.70
CA LEU A 346 6.44 -4.70 14.51
C LEU A 346 7.39 -5.81 14.02
N ARG A 347 8.71 -5.59 14.04
CA ARG A 347 9.77 -6.55 13.72
C ARG A 347 9.62 -7.22 12.35
N TRP A 348 9.09 -6.49 11.36
CA TRP A 348 8.91 -7.03 10.02
C TRP A 348 10.26 -7.43 9.41
N ARG A 349 10.22 -8.29 8.39
CA ARG A 349 11.41 -8.83 7.74
C ARG A 349 11.43 -8.40 6.28
N ASP A 350 12.63 -8.21 5.74
CA ASP A 350 12.81 -7.99 4.32
C ASP A 350 12.09 -9.05 3.50
N GLN A 351 11.52 -8.61 2.38
CA GLN A 351 10.73 -9.44 1.50
C GLN A 351 11.35 -9.50 0.11
N TRP A 352 11.44 -10.71 -0.40
CA TRP A 352 11.74 -10.98 -1.81
C TRP A 352 10.45 -11.39 -2.52
N VAL A 353 10.10 -10.66 -3.58
CA VAL A 353 8.92 -10.91 -4.40
C VAL A 353 9.38 -11.44 -5.75
N TYR A 354 8.97 -12.64 -6.09
CA TYR A 354 9.27 -13.29 -7.37
C TYR A 354 8.05 -13.21 -8.27
N ARG A 355 8.23 -12.71 -9.48
CA ARG A 355 7.17 -12.45 -10.44
C ARG A 355 7.43 -13.16 -11.74
N THR A 356 6.40 -13.72 -12.36
CA THR A 356 6.49 -14.28 -13.71
C THR A 356 5.16 -14.18 -14.42
N GLY A 357 5.20 -14.05 -15.75
CA GLY A 357 4.00 -13.96 -16.55
C GLY A 357 4.25 -14.32 -18.02
N ALA A 358 3.15 -14.56 -18.68
CA ALA A 358 3.12 -14.82 -20.12
C ALA A 358 2.01 -14.01 -20.80
N GLU A 359 2.30 -13.48 -21.98
CA GLU A 359 1.35 -12.77 -22.83
C GLU A 359 1.29 -13.43 -24.20
N TYR A 360 0.06 -13.70 -24.67
CA TYR A 360 -0.19 -14.30 -25.98
C TYR A 360 -1.15 -13.45 -26.81
N VAL A 361 -0.69 -13.01 -27.98
CA VAL A 361 -1.50 -12.25 -28.94
C VAL A 361 -2.39 -13.20 -29.73
N ILE A 362 -3.70 -13.21 -29.40
CA ILE A 362 -4.71 -14.07 -30.05
C ILE A 362 -4.95 -13.62 -31.49
N GLY A 363 -5.03 -12.29 -31.72
CA GLY A 363 -5.37 -11.66 -32.98
C GLY A 363 -6.69 -10.88 -32.90
N GLY A 364 -7.00 -10.10 -33.92
CA GLY A 364 -8.19 -9.24 -33.91
C GLY A 364 -8.15 -8.12 -32.86
N GLY A 365 -6.97 -7.80 -32.34
CA GLY A 365 -6.76 -6.84 -31.25
C GLY A 365 -6.76 -7.45 -29.85
N PHE A 366 -7.06 -8.74 -29.70
CA PHE A 366 -7.12 -9.43 -28.40
C PHE A 366 -5.79 -10.04 -27.99
N THR A 367 -5.52 -9.94 -26.68
CA THR A 367 -4.34 -10.49 -26.01
C THR A 367 -4.77 -11.19 -24.73
N ALA A 368 -4.27 -12.40 -24.47
CA ALA A 368 -4.47 -13.12 -23.22
C ALA A 368 -3.19 -13.04 -22.37
N ARG A 369 -3.34 -12.99 -21.05
CA ARG A 369 -2.24 -12.93 -20.09
C ARG A 369 -2.50 -13.84 -18.91
N ALA A 370 -1.41 -14.39 -18.36
CA ALA A 370 -1.43 -15.11 -17.11
C ALA A 370 -0.17 -14.77 -16.31
N GLY A 371 -0.29 -14.70 -15.00
CA GLY A 371 0.82 -14.34 -14.13
C GLY A 371 0.78 -15.08 -12.80
N TYR A 372 1.93 -15.12 -12.16
CA TYR A 372 2.11 -15.69 -10.85
C TYR A 372 3.12 -14.86 -10.05
N THR A 373 2.78 -14.62 -8.78
CA THR A 373 3.62 -13.90 -7.82
C THR A 373 3.81 -14.76 -6.59
N TYR A 374 5.03 -14.83 -6.11
CA TYR A 374 5.38 -15.45 -4.84
C TYR A 374 6.17 -14.48 -3.97
N ALA A 375 5.74 -14.33 -2.71
CA ALA A 375 6.46 -13.54 -1.72
C ALA A 375 6.20 -14.12 -0.33
N ARG A 376 7.23 -14.55 0.37
CA ARG A 376 7.04 -14.95 1.77
C ARG A 376 6.60 -13.73 2.59
N SER A 377 5.60 -13.89 3.45
CA SER A 377 5.12 -12.81 4.32
C SER A 377 6.24 -12.13 5.09
N ALA A 378 6.25 -10.80 5.08
CA ALA A 378 7.17 -9.97 5.86
C ALA A 378 6.78 -9.94 7.35
N VAL A 379 5.53 -10.22 7.69
CA VAL A 379 4.97 -10.13 9.05
C VAL A 379 5.42 -11.31 9.89
N PRO A 380 6.19 -11.09 10.99
CA PRO A 380 6.58 -12.19 11.88
C PRO A 380 5.37 -12.67 12.72
N PRO A 381 5.27 -13.98 13.00
CA PRO A 381 4.19 -14.51 13.82
C PRO A 381 4.06 -13.83 15.19
N GLN A 382 5.19 -13.53 15.84
CA GLN A 382 5.23 -13.04 17.23
C GLN A 382 4.68 -11.62 17.42
N THR A 383 4.60 -10.81 16.35
CA THR A 383 4.05 -9.43 16.38
C THR A 383 2.78 -9.30 15.55
N MET A 384 2.32 -10.41 14.95
CA MET A 384 1.11 -10.39 14.15
C MET A 384 -0.13 -10.17 15.00
N THR A 385 -0.97 -9.27 14.54
CA THR A 385 -2.33 -9.05 15.03
C THR A 385 -3.30 -9.13 13.84
N PRO A 386 -4.61 -9.30 14.05
CA PRO A 386 -5.57 -9.23 12.94
C PRO A 386 -5.55 -7.88 12.21
N LEU A 387 -5.06 -6.82 12.87
CA LEU A 387 -4.97 -5.48 12.31
C LEU A 387 -3.76 -5.25 11.40
N THR A 388 -2.77 -6.15 11.45
CA THR A 388 -1.50 -6.04 10.70
C THR A 388 -1.23 -7.28 9.82
N ALA A 389 -2.20 -8.18 9.66
CA ALA A 389 -2.03 -9.48 9.00
C ALA A 389 -1.95 -9.38 7.46
N ALA A 390 -0.89 -8.80 6.94
CA ALA A 390 -0.57 -8.75 5.51
C ALA A 390 0.25 -10.00 5.10
N ILE A 391 -0.38 -11.18 5.09
CA ILE A 391 0.29 -12.49 5.03
C ILE A 391 0.10 -13.25 3.71
N PHE A 392 -0.16 -12.58 2.60
CA PHE A 392 -0.34 -13.24 1.29
C PHE A 392 1.01 -13.71 0.73
N ASP A 393 1.14 -15.02 0.47
CA ASP A 393 2.37 -15.61 -0.05
C ASP A 393 2.28 -15.89 -1.56
N HIS A 394 1.15 -16.40 -2.06
CA HIS A 394 0.97 -16.84 -3.44
C HIS A 394 -0.19 -16.09 -4.09
N LYS A 395 0.04 -15.60 -5.31
CA LYS A 395 -1.02 -14.98 -6.11
C LYS A 395 -0.96 -15.49 -7.54
N VAL A 396 -2.12 -15.73 -8.12
CA VAL A 396 -2.30 -16.10 -9.54
C VAL A 396 -3.14 -15.03 -10.21
N SER A 397 -2.83 -14.71 -11.45
CA SER A 397 -3.57 -13.73 -12.22
C SER A 397 -3.87 -14.22 -13.64
N ALA A 398 -5.00 -13.77 -14.18
CA ALA A 398 -5.40 -13.97 -15.56
C ALA A 398 -6.03 -12.67 -16.09
N GLY A 399 -5.69 -12.32 -17.33
CA GLY A 399 -6.17 -11.09 -17.92
C GLY A 399 -6.40 -11.17 -19.41
N VAL A 400 -7.20 -10.24 -19.92
CA VAL A 400 -7.46 -10.05 -21.33
C VAL A 400 -7.28 -8.58 -21.69
N GLY A 401 -6.57 -8.31 -22.78
CA GLY A 401 -6.41 -6.99 -23.36
C GLY A 401 -7.12 -6.90 -24.72
N TYR A 402 -7.59 -5.72 -25.05
CA TYR A 402 -8.13 -5.39 -26.36
C TYR A 402 -7.59 -4.03 -26.82
N LYS A 403 -6.97 -4.01 -28.01
CA LYS A 403 -6.47 -2.77 -28.64
C LYS A 403 -7.10 -2.60 -30.01
N LYS A 404 -7.68 -1.41 -30.26
CA LYS A 404 -8.25 -1.00 -31.55
C LYS A 404 -7.90 0.43 -31.87
N GLY A 405 -7.04 0.60 -32.86
CA GLY A 405 -6.52 1.91 -33.24
C GLY A 405 -5.73 2.53 -32.09
N ARG A 406 -6.17 3.68 -31.61
CA ARG A 406 -5.56 4.43 -30.52
C ARG A 406 -6.11 4.11 -29.12
N TYR A 407 -7.12 3.25 -29.02
CA TYR A 407 -7.74 2.88 -27.75
C TYR A 407 -7.31 1.48 -27.33
N HIS A 408 -7.09 1.29 -26.05
CA HIS A 408 -6.91 -0.02 -25.46
C HIS A 408 -7.71 -0.15 -24.14
N ALA A 409 -8.01 -1.38 -23.79
CA ALA A 409 -8.62 -1.75 -22.53
C ALA A 409 -8.08 -3.10 -22.08
N ASP A 410 -7.70 -3.20 -20.82
CA ASP A 410 -7.17 -4.40 -20.20
C ASP A 410 -7.98 -4.72 -18.94
N LEU A 411 -8.38 -5.98 -18.79
CA LEU A 411 -9.10 -6.49 -17.63
C LEU A 411 -8.28 -7.61 -17.02
N VAL A 412 -8.16 -7.61 -15.70
CA VAL A 412 -7.49 -8.65 -14.92
C VAL A 412 -8.37 -9.16 -13.79
N TRP A 413 -8.24 -10.43 -13.49
CA TRP A 413 -8.59 -11.06 -12.23
C TRP A 413 -7.32 -11.60 -11.59
N GLN A 414 -7.10 -11.25 -10.32
CA GLN A 414 -6.03 -11.79 -9.49
C GLN A 414 -6.62 -12.45 -8.25
N TRP A 415 -6.09 -13.60 -7.89
CA TRP A 415 -6.45 -14.33 -6.69
C TRP A 415 -5.24 -14.50 -5.78
N SER A 416 -5.27 -13.87 -4.62
CA SER A 416 -4.37 -14.15 -3.50
C SER A 416 -4.86 -15.40 -2.79
N LEU A 417 -4.09 -16.49 -2.90
CA LEU A 417 -4.46 -17.79 -2.34
C LEU A 417 -4.64 -17.71 -0.82
N PRO A 418 -5.47 -18.55 -0.22
CA PRO A 418 -5.63 -18.59 1.22
C PRO A 418 -4.30 -18.79 1.94
N ALA A 419 -3.96 -17.82 2.81
CA ALA A 419 -2.77 -17.87 3.65
C ALA A 419 -3.20 -17.86 5.12
N LYS A 420 -2.63 -18.77 5.91
CA LYS A 420 -2.90 -18.88 7.35
C LYS A 420 -1.59 -18.75 8.11
N GLN A 421 -1.61 -17.90 9.13
CA GLN A 421 -0.48 -17.76 10.05
C GLN A 421 -0.96 -17.92 11.48
N HIS A 422 -0.17 -18.65 12.28
CA HIS A 422 -0.39 -18.85 13.70
C HIS A 422 0.65 -18.07 14.49
N VAL A 423 0.20 -17.35 15.52
CA VAL A 423 1.06 -16.45 16.32
C VAL A 423 2.03 -17.23 17.20
N GLY A 424 1.60 -18.32 17.80
CA GLY A 424 2.33 -18.95 18.90
C GLY A 424 2.42 -17.99 20.09
N ARG A 425 3.63 -17.76 20.60
CA ARG A 425 3.83 -16.80 21.68
C ARG A 425 4.02 -15.39 21.12
N SER A 426 3.11 -14.48 21.44
CA SER A 426 3.25 -13.05 21.15
C SER A 426 4.33 -12.39 22.01
N ILE A 427 5.07 -11.44 21.45
CA ILE A 427 6.02 -10.57 22.18
C ILE A 427 5.40 -9.23 22.57
N LEU A 428 4.18 -8.94 22.11
CA LEU A 428 3.43 -7.79 22.57
C LEU A 428 3.12 -7.97 24.07
N LEU A 429 3.10 -6.86 24.81
CA LEU A 429 2.83 -6.92 26.24
C LEU A 429 1.51 -7.65 26.53
N ASP A 430 1.46 -8.36 27.61
CA ASP A 430 0.40 -9.28 28.07
C ASP A 430 0.17 -10.50 27.15
N GLY A 431 0.90 -10.63 26.03
CA GLY A 431 0.75 -11.75 25.11
C GLY A 431 -0.64 -11.85 24.48
N GLU A 432 -1.34 -10.73 24.30
CA GLU A 432 -2.77 -10.62 23.97
C GLU A 432 -3.22 -11.45 22.77
N TYR A 433 -2.32 -11.66 21.80
CA TYR A 433 -2.57 -12.46 20.60
C TYR A 433 -1.84 -13.79 20.58
N SER A 434 -1.31 -14.25 21.75
CA SER A 434 -0.68 -15.57 21.80
C SER A 434 -1.69 -16.65 21.40
N ASP A 435 -1.18 -17.66 20.69
CA ASP A 435 -1.94 -18.81 20.17
C ASP A 435 -3.11 -18.46 19.23
N ALA A 436 -3.22 -17.19 18.84
CA ALA A 436 -4.17 -16.76 17.83
C ALA A 436 -3.74 -17.18 16.41
N SER A 437 -4.69 -17.25 15.50
CA SER A 437 -4.45 -17.48 14.07
C SER A 437 -5.26 -16.54 13.21
N VAL A 438 -4.67 -16.13 12.08
CA VAL A 438 -5.35 -15.35 11.05
C VAL A 438 -5.25 -16.09 9.73
N LEU A 439 -6.37 -16.19 9.02
CA LEU A 439 -6.46 -16.66 7.64
C LEU A 439 -6.98 -15.54 6.78
N VAL A 440 -6.36 -15.29 5.63
CA VAL A 440 -6.79 -14.28 4.66
C VAL A 440 -6.73 -14.84 3.24
N THR A 441 -7.65 -14.37 2.38
CA THR A 441 -7.65 -14.57 0.93
C THR A 441 -8.29 -13.37 0.26
N ALA A 442 -7.92 -13.09 -1.00
CA ALA A 442 -8.46 -11.95 -1.73
C ALA A 442 -8.66 -12.27 -3.21
N HIS A 443 -9.73 -11.71 -3.79
CA HIS A 443 -9.92 -11.60 -5.23
C HIS A 443 -9.87 -10.12 -5.62
N LEU A 444 -9.10 -9.79 -6.64
CA LEU A 444 -8.98 -8.46 -7.18
C LEU A 444 -9.40 -8.49 -8.64
N PHE A 445 -10.17 -7.49 -9.05
CA PHE A 445 -10.53 -7.23 -10.45
C PHE A 445 -10.11 -5.79 -10.77
N GLU A 446 -9.46 -5.60 -11.90
CA GLU A 446 -9.05 -4.27 -12.34
C GLU A 446 -9.27 -4.10 -13.83
N LEU A 447 -9.74 -2.91 -14.21
CA LEU A 447 -9.91 -2.46 -15.58
C LEU A 447 -9.03 -1.23 -15.80
N THR A 448 -8.12 -1.33 -16.75
CA THR A 448 -7.35 -0.20 -17.27
C THR A 448 -7.83 0.15 -18.66
N THR A 449 -8.03 1.42 -18.93
CA THR A 449 -8.36 1.95 -20.26
C THR A 449 -7.40 3.05 -20.65
N GLY A 450 -6.96 3.07 -21.88
CA GLY A 450 -6.04 4.07 -22.36
C GLY A 450 -6.34 4.59 -23.78
N VAL A 451 -5.81 5.77 -24.05
CA VAL A 451 -5.92 6.44 -25.35
C VAL A 451 -4.59 7.06 -25.75
N GLU A 452 -4.13 6.72 -26.96
CA GLU A 452 -3.02 7.39 -27.65
C GLU A 452 -3.55 8.57 -28.47
N PHE A 453 -2.82 9.68 -28.51
CA PHE A 453 -3.21 10.92 -29.23
C PHE A 453 -2.37 11.18 -30.48
#